data_f284e2df751eef93915b28925e3822e1
#
_entry.id   f284e2df751eef93915b28925e3822e1
#
_cell.length_a   1.000
_cell.length_b   1.000
_cell.length_c   1.000
_cell.angle_alpha   90.00
_cell.angle_beta   90.00
_cell.angle_gamma   90.00
#
_symmetry.space_group_name_H-M   'P 1'
#
loop_
_entity.id
_entity.type
_entity.pdbx_description
1 polymer ?
#
loop_
_entity_poly.entity_id
_entity_poly.type
_entity_poly.pdbx_seq_one_letter_code
_entity_poly.pdbx_strand_id
1 'polypeptide(L)'
;VVEGADRTMDWINKETNNFFPLFGTHLANVEIKSLSVENTSVPQNPFELQNDEAKNIGFEIRDRANFWLGYYNEPRLIYTARAFRLGPWKASNRRTVHIAIDVFADEGTELFAPLDGEVFIAEYRENQLDYGGVIILKHTTPSKDEFFTLYGHLDPIFLNNLKVGDKIEKGQKFCQLGPPDVNGGWAPHVHFQLALTTEGMEADWPGVADPDDLIFWNAICPNPAALLNLKDTDCLYQPSGKKEVMNDRLKHFGGNLSVSYDDPILISRAWKH
;
A
#
# COMPACT_ATOMS: atom_id res chain seq x y z
N VAL A 1 -12.51 5.97 -17.67
CA VAL A 1 -11.66 4.94 -18.32
C VAL A 1 -10.36 5.64 -18.68
N VAL A 2 -9.23 5.16 -18.17
CA VAL A 2 -7.90 5.68 -18.49
C VAL A 2 -7.53 5.19 -19.89
N GLU A 3 -7.22 6.12 -20.79
CA GLU A 3 -6.83 5.76 -22.16
C GLU A 3 -5.53 4.96 -22.14
N GLY A 4 -5.46 3.86 -22.89
CA GLY A 4 -4.27 3.00 -22.95
C GLY A 4 -4.07 2.07 -21.74
N ALA A 5 -4.94 2.11 -20.71
CA ALA A 5 -4.80 1.30 -19.50
C ALA A 5 -4.64 -0.19 -19.78
N ASP A 6 -5.53 -0.77 -20.61
CA ASP A 6 -5.47 -2.20 -20.94
C ASP A 6 -4.17 -2.56 -21.65
N ARG A 7 -3.72 -1.73 -22.62
CA ARG A 7 -2.45 -1.97 -23.33
C ARG A 7 -1.25 -1.88 -22.39
N THR A 8 -1.26 -0.94 -21.46
CA THR A 8 -0.20 -0.76 -20.46
C THR A 8 -0.13 -1.97 -19.54
N MET A 9 -1.27 -2.42 -19.00
CA MET A 9 -1.33 -3.59 -18.11
C MET A 9 -0.97 -4.88 -18.84
N ASP A 10 -1.42 -5.07 -20.09
CA ASP A 10 -1.02 -6.21 -20.91
C ASP A 10 0.48 -6.23 -21.15
N TRP A 11 1.10 -5.08 -21.41
CA TRP A 11 2.54 -4.96 -21.56
C TRP A 11 3.27 -5.26 -20.26
N ILE A 12 2.87 -4.66 -19.12
CA ILE A 12 3.46 -4.91 -17.80
C ILE A 12 3.41 -6.41 -17.47
N ASN A 13 2.27 -7.05 -17.64
CA ASN A 13 2.11 -8.47 -17.36
C ASN A 13 2.97 -9.37 -18.26
N LYS A 14 3.19 -8.98 -19.51
CA LYS A 14 4.04 -9.69 -20.46
C LYS A 14 5.52 -9.58 -20.13
N GLU A 15 5.93 -8.40 -19.62
CA GLU A 15 7.31 -8.07 -19.30
C GLU A 15 7.71 -8.44 -17.87
N THR A 16 6.85 -9.06 -17.08
CA THR A 16 7.06 -9.30 -15.64
C THR A 16 8.42 -9.92 -15.32
N ASN A 17 8.90 -10.85 -16.13
CA ASN A 17 10.21 -11.51 -15.94
C ASN A 17 11.40 -10.65 -16.40
N ASN A 18 11.14 -9.54 -17.06
CA ASN A 18 12.17 -8.64 -17.58
C ASN A 18 12.41 -7.44 -16.68
N PHE A 19 11.59 -7.20 -15.66
CA PHE A 19 11.83 -6.13 -14.70
C PHE A 19 13.01 -6.47 -13.80
N PHE A 20 13.79 -5.44 -13.45
CA PHE A 20 14.87 -5.62 -12.47
C PHE A 20 14.26 -5.75 -11.07
N PRO A 21 14.77 -6.65 -10.22
CA PRO A 21 14.24 -6.81 -8.86
C PRO A 21 14.39 -5.54 -8.04
N LEU A 22 13.30 -5.07 -7.44
CA LEU A 22 13.25 -3.83 -6.66
C LEU A 22 14.31 -3.76 -5.54
N PHE A 23 14.68 -4.90 -4.96
CA PHE A 23 15.69 -5.01 -3.90
C PHE A 23 17.00 -5.64 -4.37
N GLY A 24 17.28 -5.63 -5.68
CA GLY A 24 18.44 -6.31 -6.25
C GLY A 24 18.36 -7.84 -6.22
N THR A 25 17.33 -8.40 -5.59
CA THR A 25 17.03 -9.83 -5.53
C THR A 25 15.54 -10.05 -5.73
N HIS A 26 15.18 -11.20 -6.31
CA HIS A 26 13.77 -11.54 -6.49
C HIS A 26 13.10 -11.88 -5.16
N LEU A 27 11.85 -11.46 -5.02
CA LEU A 27 10.99 -11.73 -3.86
C LEU A 27 10.34 -13.13 -3.93
N ALA A 28 11.06 -14.12 -4.49
CA ALA A 28 10.57 -15.48 -4.58
C ALA A 28 10.33 -16.09 -3.19
N ASN A 29 9.16 -16.69 -2.98
CA ASN A 29 8.74 -17.30 -1.71
C ASN A 29 8.68 -16.33 -0.52
N VAL A 30 8.50 -15.04 -0.79
CA VAL A 30 8.29 -14.04 0.25
C VAL A 30 6.99 -14.33 1.01
N GLU A 31 7.03 -14.17 2.32
CA GLU A 31 5.83 -14.31 3.16
C GLU A 31 4.91 -13.11 2.95
N ILE A 32 3.61 -13.34 2.82
CA ILE A 32 2.60 -12.29 2.77
C ILE A 32 1.79 -12.33 4.06
N LYS A 33 1.75 -11.19 4.76
CA LYS A 33 1.07 -11.07 6.05
C LYS A 33 -0.09 -10.09 5.94
N SER A 34 -1.25 -10.48 6.47
CA SER A 34 -2.39 -9.58 6.54
C SER A 34 -2.21 -8.55 7.66
N LEU A 35 -2.42 -7.28 7.32
CA LEU A 35 -2.55 -6.15 8.24
C LEU A 35 -4.03 -5.76 8.45
N SER A 36 -4.94 -6.57 7.93
CA SER A 36 -6.38 -6.32 8.03
C SER A 36 -6.92 -6.58 9.44
N VAL A 37 -8.17 -6.19 9.62
CA VAL A 37 -8.97 -6.49 10.82
C VAL A 37 -9.05 -7.98 11.16
N GLU A 38 -8.76 -8.84 10.21
CA GLU A 38 -8.74 -10.30 10.39
C GLU A 38 -7.50 -10.79 11.14
N ASN A 39 -6.45 -9.99 11.17
CA ASN A 39 -5.25 -10.31 11.93
C ASN A 39 -5.51 -10.16 13.43
N THR A 40 -5.29 -11.24 14.18
CA THR A 40 -5.54 -11.29 15.64
C THR A 40 -4.57 -10.46 16.46
N SER A 41 -3.43 -10.05 15.88
CA SER A 41 -2.47 -9.14 16.52
C SER A 41 -2.95 -7.68 16.53
N VAL A 42 -4.02 -7.35 15.78
CA VAL A 42 -4.56 -5.99 15.71
C VAL A 42 -5.38 -5.68 16.96
N PRO A 43 -5.27 -4.48 17.57
CA PRO A 43 -6.02 -4.07 18.75
C PRO A 43 -7.52 -4.27 18.63
N GLN A 44 -8.17 -4.56 19.74
CA GLN A 44 -9.60 -4.93 19.82
C GLN A 44 -10.56 -3.79 19.43
N ASN A 45 -10.16 -2.53 19.65
CA ASN A 45 -10.98 -1.36 19.31
C ASN A 45 -10.33 -0.50 18.23
N PRO A 46 -10.58 -0.81 16.95
CA PRO A 46 -10.00 -0.09 15.84
C PRO A 46 -10.51 1.34 15.70
N PHE A 47 -11.67 1.66 16.29
CA PHE A 47 -12.31 2.97 16.14
C PHE A 47 -11.67 4.05 17.02
N GLU A 48 -10.89 3.63 18.01
CA GLU A 48 -10.21 4.51 18.97
C GLU A 48 -8.69 4.52 18.80
N LEU A 49 -8.15 3.92 17.74
CA LEU A 49 -6.71 3.93 17.47
C LEU A 49 -6.18 5.36 17.45
N GLN A 50 -5.24 5.63 18.34
CA GLN A 50 -4.44 6.85 18.31
C GLN A 50 -3.30 6.68 17.29
N ASN A 51 -2.72 7.81 16.85
CA ASN A 51 -1.67 7.76 15.84
C ASN A 51 -0.49 6.85 16.24
N ASP A 52 -0.10 6.86 17.52
CA ASP A 52 1.02 6.04 17.99
C ASP A 52 0.68 4.55 18.01
N GLU A 53 -0.56 4.18 18.38
CA GLU A 53 -1.02 2.79 18.32
C GLU A 53 -1.11 2.29 16.88
N ALA A 54 -1.58 3.15 15.97
CA ALA A 54 -1.64 2.84 14.55
C ALA A 54 -0.26 2.51 13.95
N LYS A 55 0.78 3.24 14.35
CA LYS A 55 2.17 2.96 13.93
C LYS A 55 2.68 1.63 14.49
N ASN A 56 2.40 1.35 15.76
CA ASN A 56 2.94 0.19 16.45
C ASN A 56 2.45 -1.14 15.87
N ILE A 57 1.25 -1.18 15.29
CA ILE A 57 0.73 -2.39 14.62
C ILE A 57 1.72 -2.91 13.57
N GLY A 58 2.28 -2.03 12.75
CA GLY A 58 3.26 -2.40 11.73
C GLY A 58 4.54 -2.99 12.34
N PHE A 59 4.97 -2.53 13.51
CA PHE A 59 6.15 -3.07 14.19
C PHE A 59 5.92 -4.43 14.81
N GLU A 60 4.73 -4.70 15.36
CA GLU A 60 4.40 -5.99 15.98
C GLU A 60 4.36 -7.13 14.97
N ILE A 61 3.90 -6.86 13.76
CA ILE A 61 3.74 -7.86 12.70
C ILE A 61 5.05 -8.11 11.95
N ARG A 62 6.00 -7.18 12.04
CA ARG A 62 7.26 -7.26 11.30
C ARG A 62 8.14 -8.41 11.79
N ASP A 63 8.54 -9.29 10.87
CA ASP A 63 9.64 -10.22 11.05
C ASP A 63 10.93 -9.56 10.54
N ARG A 64 11.86 -9.27 11.43
CA ARG A 64 13.12 -8.56 11.11
C ARG A 64 14.12 -9.37 10.30
N ALA A 65 13.90 -10.67 10.16
CA ALA A 65 14.87 -11.57 9.53
C ALA A 65 14.69 -11.68 8.00
N ASN A 66 13.49 -11.36 7.46
CA ASN A 66 13.16 -11.60 6.06
C ASN A 66 12.29 -10.49 5.48
N PHE A 67 12.26 -10.39 4.13
CA PHE A 67 11.23 -9.62 3.44
C PHE A 67 9.86 -10.23 3.68
N TRP A 68 8.84 -9.38 3.86
CA TRP A 68 7.47 -9.81 3.83
C TRP A 68 6.59 -8.73 3.20
N LEU A 69 5.41 -9.11 2.73
CA LEU A 69 4.51 -8.24 1.98
C LEU A 69 3.22 -7.99 2.73
N GLY A 70 2.67 -6.79 2.60
CA GLY A 70 1.28 -6.47 2.86
C GLY A 70 0.48 -6.47 1.56
N TYR A 71 -0.80 -6.89 1.63
CA TYR A 71 -1.64 -7.09 0.46
C TYR A 71 -2.07 -5.80 -0.24
N TYR A 72 -2.24 -5.91 -1.55
CA TYR A 72 -3.00 -4.95 -2.36
C TYR A 72 -4.50 -5.12 -2.13
N ASN A 73 -5.26 -4.01 -2.13
CA ASN A 73 -6.70 -3.95 -1.83
C ASN A 73 -7.07 -4.46 -0.43
N GLU A 74 -6.20 -4.24 0.53
CA GLU A 74 -6.41 -4.68 1.90
C GLU A 74 -7.04 -3.58 2.76
N PRO A 75 -8.22 -3.82 3.35
CA PRO A 75 -8.79 -2.94 4.37
C PRO A 75 -8.01 -3.08 5.68
N ARG A 76 -7.44 -1.97 6.18
CA ARG A 76 -6.58 -1.97 7.37
C ARG A 76 -7.14 -1.10 8.48
N LEU A 77 -7.10 -1.59 9.72
CA LEU A 77 -7.54 -0.83 10.88
C LEU A 77 -6.67 0.40 11.16
N ILE A 78 -5.39 0.34 10.84
CA ILE A 78 -4.45 1.45 10.99
C ILE A 78 -4.94 2.71 10.28
N TYR A 79 -5.69 2.58 9.19
CA TYR A 79 -6.27 3.69 8.43
C TYR A 79 -7.57 4.26 9.03
N THR A 80 -8.01 3.77 10.18
CA THR A 80 -9.11 4.39 10.93
C THR A 80 -8.66 5.59 11.76
N ALA A 81 -7.35 5.82 11.87
CA ALA A 81 -6.76 6.99 12.53
C ALA A 81 -7.22 8.31 11.85
N ARG A 82 -7.20 9.40 12.61
CA ARG A 82 -7.70 10.72 12.15
C ARG A 82 -7.02 11.23 10.89
N ALA A 83 -5.76 10.90 10.68
CA ALA A 83 -4.98 11.32 9.51
C ALA A 83 -5.63 10.87 8.18
N PHE A 84 -6.38 9.76 8.17
CA PHE A 84 -7.03 9.22 6.97
C PHE A 84 -8.50 9.66 6.80
N ARG A 85 -8.98 10.57 7.64
CA ARG A 85 -10.32 11.15 7.54
C ARG A 85 -10.23 12.50 6.87
N LEU A 86 -10.56 12.55 5.59
CA LEU A 86 -10.54 13.76 4.78
C LEU A 86 -11.95 14.31 4.52
N GLY A 87 -12.00 15.62 4.25
CA GLY A 87 -13.20 16.33 3.80
C GLY A 87 -14.03 16.99 4.92
N PRO A 88 -14.99 17.84 4.54
CA PRO A 88 -15.83 18.59 5.49
C PRO A 88 -16.75 17.66 6.31
N TRP A 89 -17.07 16.51 5.79
CA TRP A 89 -17.86 15.47 6.43
C TRP A 89 -16.95 14.33 6.89
N LYS A 90 -16.20 14.57 7.96
CA LYS A 90 -15.18 13.66 8.52
C LYS A 90 -15.65 12.22 8.79
N ALA A 91 -16.94 11.95 8.71
CA ALA A 91 -17.52 10.62 8.87
C ALA A 91 -17.76 9.88 7.55
N SER A 92 -17.81 10.57 6.41
CA SER A 92 -18.18 10.00 5.10
C SER A 92 -16.96 9.66 4.22
N ASN A 93 -15.82 10.32 4.40
CA ASN A 93 -14.62 10.05 3.61
C ASN A 93 -13.63 9.24 4.44
N ARG A 94 -13.78 7.93 4.44
CA ARG A 94 -12.90 7.01 5.15
C ARG A 94 -12.05 6.24 4.16
N ARG A 95 -10.83 6.69 3.98
CA ARG A 95 -9.83 5.96 3.19
C ARG A 95 -9.28 4.83 4.06
N THR A 96 -9.72 3.60 3.84
CA THR A 96 -9.37 2.44 4.68
C THR A 96 -8.80 1.27 3.88
N VAL A 97 -8.80 1.33 2.55
CA VAL A 97 -8.33 0.24 1.70
C VAL A 97 -7.00 0.63 1.06
N HIS A 98 -5.97 -0.14 1.35
CA HIS A 98 -4.63 0.02 0.79
C HIS A 98 -4.59 -0.33 -0.70
N ILE A 99 -4.12 0.58 -1.57
CA ILE A 99 -4.10 0.41 -3.03
C ILE A 99 -2.68 0.27 -3.60
N ALA A 100 -1.81 -0.37 -2.84
CA ALA A 100 -0.42 -0.63 -3.16
C ALA A 100 0.01 -2.00 -2.61
N ILE A 101 1.24 -2.41 -2.87
CA ILE A 101 1.90 -3.49 -2.14
C ILE A 101 2.95 -2.85 -1.23
N ASP A 102 2.91 -3.18 0.05
CA ASP A 102 3.99 -2.84 0.96
C ASP A 102 5.01 -3.97 1.02
N VAL A 103 6.30 -3.64 0.90
CA VAL A 103 7.37 -4.61 1.10
C VAL A 103 8.20 -4.18 2.31
N PHE A 104 8.09 -4.94 3.37
CA PHE A 104 8.78 -4.69 4.63
C PHE A 104 10.18 -5.28 4.61
N ALA A 105 11.15 -4.47 5.02
CA ALA A 105 12.56 -4.84 5.17
C ALA A 105 13.22 -3.93 6.20
N ASP A 106 14.51 -4.13 6.47
CA ASP A 106 15.24 -3.26 7.39
C ASP A 106 15.44 -1.86 6.81
N GLU A 107 15.50 -0.86 7.69
CA GLU A 107 15.90 0.51 7.30
C GLU A 107 17.27 0.49 6.60
N GLY A 108 17.45 1.39 5.64
CA GLY A 108 18.65 1.43 4.82
C GLY A 108 18.72 0.38 3.72
N THR A 109 17.71 -0.52 3.59
CA THR A 109 17.63 -1.45 2.47
C THR A 109 17.55 -0.69 1.16
N GLU A 110 18.42 -0.98 0.22
CA GLU A 110 18.55 -0.30 -1.07
C GLU A 110 17.43 -0.68 -2.02
N LEU A 111 16.95 0.30 -2.80
CA LEU A 111 15.94 0.12 -3.84
C LEU A 111 16.53 0.44 -5.22
N PHE A 112 16.19 -0.40 -6.17
CA PHE A 112 16.63 -0.35 -7.56
C PHE A 112 15.44 -0.16 -8.48
N ALA A 113 15.61 0.61 -9.57
CA ALA A 113 14.54 0.85 -10.52
C ALA A 113 14.18 -0.44 -11.28
N PRO A 114 12.92 -0.89 -11.27
CA PRO A 114 12.51 -2.07 -12.01
C PRO A 114 12.65 -1.93 -13.53
N LEU A 115 12.54 -0.71 -14.03
CA LEU A 115 12.64 -0.36 -15.45
C LEU A 115 13.09 1.09 -15.59
N ASP A 116 13.47 1.48 -16.82
CA ASP A 116 13.84 2.87 -17.10
C ASP A 116 12.68 3.84 -16.78
N GLY A 117 13.02 4.99 -16.21
CA GLY A 117 12.05 6.01 -15.85
C GLY A 117 12.64 7.41 -15.81
N GLU A 118 11.79 8.34 -15.51
CA GLU A 118 12.12 9.75 -15.30
C GLU A 118 11.50 10.19 -13.97
N VAL A 119 12.27 10.90 -13.15
CA VAL A 119 11.76 11.45 -11.89
C VAL A 119 10.63 12.43 -12.20
N PHE A 120 9.42 12.07 -11.76
CA PHE A 120 8.23 12.91 -11.89
C PHE A 120 8.00 13.74 -10.63
N ILE A 121 8.18 13.12 -9.43
CA ILE A 121 8.15 13.77 -8.12
C ILE A 121 9.29 13.21 -7.28
N ALA A 122 9.94 14.07 -6.49
CA ALA A 122 10.85 13.69 -5.42
C ALA A 122 10.67 14.72 -4.29
N GLU A 123 10.00 14.34 -3.20
CA GLU A 123 9.66 15.25 -2.11
C GLU A 123 9.67 14.57 -0.75
N TYR A 124 9.78 15.37 0.32
CA TYR A 124 9.69 14.91 1.69
C TYR A 124 8.39 15.38 2.33
N ARG A 125 7.59 14.44 2.82
CA ARG A 125 6.32 14.65 3.53
C ARG A 125 6.51 14.28 5.00
N GLU A 126 6.79 15.25 5.84
CA GLU A 126 7.21 15.06 7.23
C GLU A 126 6.10 14.71 8.22
N ASN A 127 4.82 14.78 7.77
CA ASN A 127 3.70 14.50 8.68
C ASN A 127 3.71 13.06 9.16
N GLN A 128 3.22 12.87 10.38
CA GLN A 128 2.98 11.50 10.88
C GLN A 128 1.94 10.77 10.02
N LEU A 129 2.16 9.48 9.78
CA LEU A 129 1.34 8.62 8.94
C LEU A 129 1.30 9.02 7.46
N ASP A 130 2.15 9.95 7.04
CA ASP A 130 2.38 10.29 5.65
C ASP A 130 3.54 9.46 5.06
N TYR A 131 3.95 9.74 3.83
CA TYR A 131 4.96 8.95 3.10
C TYR A 131 6.41 9.14 3.59
N GLY A 132 6.73 10.20 4.35
CA GLY A 132 8.14 10.54 4.55
C GLY A 132 8.79 10.92 3.23
N GLY A 133 9.93 10.31 2.89
CA GLY A 133 10.49 10.45 1.55
C GLY A 133 9.63 9.74 0.52
N VAL A 134 9.28 10.44 -0.58
CA VAL A 134 8.50 9.88 -1.70
C VAL A 134 9.14 10.22 -3.03
N ILE A 135 9.25 9.20 -3.89
CA ILE A 135 9.69 9.34 -5.29
C ILE A 135 8.60 8.75 -6.17
N ILE A 136 8.26 9.46 -7.24
CA ILE A 136 7.41 8.95 -8.30
C ILE A 136 8.21 8.98 -9.59
N LEU A 137 8.30 7.83 -10.25
CA LEU A 137 8.92 7.70 -11.56
C LEU A 137 7.83 7.61 -12.63
N LYS A 138 8.01 8.37 -13.69
CA LYS A 138 7.23 8.27 -14.92
C LYS A 138 7.92 7.29 -15.86
N HIS A 139 7.15 6.40 -16.45
CA HIS A 139 7.58 5.41 -17.42
C HIS A 139 6.82 5.56 -18.72
N THR A 140 7.37 5.01 -19.80
CA THR A 140 6.73 5.03 -21.12
C THR A 140 6.83 3.64 -21.73
N THR A 141 5.70 3.06 -22.11
CA THR A 141 5.66 1.80 -22.83
C THR A 141 6.18 1.92 -24.26
N PRO A 142 6.51 0.83 -24.95
CA PRO A 142 6.83 0.87 -26.39
C PRO A 142 5.71 1.47 -27.24
N SER A 143 4.46 1.36 -26.79
CA SER A 143 3.28 1.96 -27.46
C SER A 143 3.07 3.43 -27.14
N LYS A 144 3.99 4.05 -26.39
CA LYS A 144 3.96 5.46 -25.96
C LYS A 144 2.87 5.80 -24.93
N ASP A 145 2.28 4.80 -24.29
CA ASP A 145 1.43 5.03 -23.14
C ASP A 145 2.31 5.35 -21.90
N GLU A 146 1.93 6.35 -21.13
CA GLU A 146 2.63 6.72 -19.89
C GLU A 146 1.98 6.02 -18.68
N PHE A 147 2.80 5.69 -17.69
CA PHE A 147 2.38 5.20 -16.38
C PHE A 147 3.40 5.58 -15.32
N PHE A 148 3.06 5.41 -14.06
CA PHE A 148 3.84 5.90 -12.94
C PHE A 148 4.01 4.82 -11.88
N THR A 149 5.18 4.83 -11.21
CA THR A 149 5.42 4.04 -10.00
C THR A 149 5.77 4.96 -8.86
N LEU A 150 5.08 4.78 -7.73
CA LEU A 150 5.32 5.52 -6.50
C LEU A 150 6.08 4.63 -5.51
N TYR A 151 7.07 5.24 -4.88
CA TYR A 151 7.89 4.65 -3.82
C TYR A 151 7.79 5.56 -2.60
N GLY A 152 7.10 5.12 -1.56
CA GLY A 152 6.93 5.83 -0.29
C GLY A 152 7.81 5.28 0.83
N HIS A 153 7.88 6.00 1.94
CA HIS A 153 8.59 5.67 3.17
C HIS A 153 10.11 5.57 3.01
N LEU A 154 10.65 6.38 2.10
CA LEU A 154 12.06 6.43 1.76
C LEU A 154 12.86 7.32 2.71
N ASP A 155 14.17 7.09 2.76
CA ASP A 155 15.10 8.00 3.41
C ASP A 155 15.22 9.31 2.61
N PRO A 156 14.85 10.47 3.18
CA PRO A 156 14.83 11.74 2.46
C PRO A 156 16.22 12.23 2.03
N ILE A 157 17.30 11.64 2.54
CA ILE A 157 18.67 12.04 2.15
C ILE A 157 18.92 11.85 0.64
N PHE A 158 18.23 10.88 0.03
CA PHE A 158 18.36 10.60 -1.41
C PHE A 158 17.63 11.62 -2.28
N LEU A 159 16.61 12.29 -1.74
CA LEU A 159 15.82 13.28 -2.48
C LEU A 159 16.65 14.50 -2.90
N ASN A 160 17.66 14.86 -2.10
CA ASN A 160 18.52 16.03 -2.35
C ASN A 160 19.33 15.92 -3.66
N ASN A 161 19.51 14.72 -4.17
CA ASN A 161 20.29 14.44 -5.37
C ASN A 161 19.41 14.18 -6.61
N LEU A 162 18.09 14.20 -6.46
CA LEU A 162 17.14 13.94 -7.52
C LEU A 162 16.39 15.22 -7.91
N LYS A 163 16.25 15.44 -9.22
CA LYS A 163 15.46 16.54 -9.77
C LYS A 163 14.39 15.98 -10.72
N VAL A 164 13.27 16.64 -10.77
CA VAL A 164 12.24 16.36 -11.78
C VAL A 164 12.87 16.39 -13.18
N GLY A 165 12.64 15.33 -13.94
CA GLY A 165 13.22 15.14 -15.27
C GLY A 165 14.50 14.31 -15.31
N ASP A 166 15.14 14.02 -14.16
CA ASP A 166 16.30 13.13 -14.13
C ASP A 166 15.92 11.72 -14.61
N LYS A 167 16.81 11.12 -15.43
CA LYS A 167 16.63 9.76 -15.92
C LYS A 167 17.18 8.77 -14.92
N ILE A 168 16.40 7.73 -14.66
CA ILE A 168 16.78 6.59 -13.82
C ILE A 168 16.78 5.36 -14.72
N GLU A 169 17.92 4.70 -14.81
CA GLU A 169 18.06 3.50 -15.63
C GLU A 169 17.57 2.25 -14.88
N LYS A 170 17.05 1.29 -15.62
CA LYS A 170 16.70 -0.04 -15.10
C LYS A 170 17.89 -0.66 -14.33
N GLY A 171 17.65 -1.09 -13.10
CA GLY A 171 18.67 -1.65 -12.21
C GLY A 171 19.57 -0.61 -11.53
N GLN A 172 19.35 0.67 -11.77
CA GLN A 172 20.03 1.73 -11.04
C GLN A 172 19.49 1.80 -9.60
N LYS A 173 20.42 1.81 -8.61
CA LYS A 173 20.06 2.19 -7.25
C LYS A 173 19.71 3.67 -7.21
N PHE A 174 18.54 4.03 -6.67
CA PHE A 174 18.10 5.41 -6.64
C PHE A 174 17.62 5.89 -5.25
N CYS A 175 17.35 4.97 -4.32
CA CYS A 175 16.96 5.31 -2.95
C CYS A 175 17.17 4.13 -1.99
N GLN A 176 16.76 4.31 -0.74
CA GLN A 176 16.70 3.27 0.29
C GLN A 176 15.52 3.51 1.23
N LEU A 177 15.17 2.49 2.02
CA LEU A 177 14.14 2.57 3.05
C LEU A 177 14.55 3.52 4.18
N GLY A 178 13.63 4.41 4.55
CA GLY A 178 13.82 5.35 5.66
C GLY A 178 13.60 4.70 7.03
N PRO A 179 14.34 5.13 8.06
CA PRO A 179 14.02 4.82 9.45
C PRO A 179 12.71 5.49 9.89
N PRO A 180 12.07 4.99 10.98
CA PRO A 180 10.76 5.48 11.42
C PRO A 180 10.66 6.97 11.71
N ASP A 181 11.75 7.61 12.11
CA ASP A 181 11.79 9.04 12.43
C ASP A 181 11.67 9.96 11.20
N VAL A 182 11.91 9.45 10.00
CA VAL A 182 11.80 10.22 8.74
C VAL A 182 10.83 9.63 7.72
N ASN A 183 10.25 8.46 7.97
CA ASN A 183 9.39 7.76 7.02
C ASN A 183 7.88 7.89 7.32
N GLY A 184 7.47 8.84 8.16
CA GLY A 184 6.09 9.00 8.63
C GLY A 184 5.81 8.23 9.92
N GLY A 185 6.82 7.62 10.55
CA GLY A 185 6.71 6.87 11.80
C GLY A 185 6.29 5.41 11.63
N TRP A 186 6.44 4.86 10.41
CA TRP A 186 6.09 3.49 10.10
C TRP A 186 7.23 2.51 10.39
N ALA A 187 6.90 1.23 10.56
CA ALA A 187 7.89 0.17 10.41
C ALA A 187 8.52 0.29 9.02
N PRO A 188 9.87 0.16 8.87
CA PRO A 188 10.51 0.35 7.59
C PRO A 188 9.96 -0.58 6.51
N HIS A 189 9.51 -0.01 5.42
CA HIS A 189 8.98 -0.69 4.24
C HIS A 189 8.97 0.27 3.05
N VAL A 190 8.80 -0.23 1.86
CA VAL A 190 8.39 0.59 0.71
C VAL A 190 6.90 0.40 0.47
N HIS A 191 6.18 1.49 0.38
CA HIS A 191 4.86 1.54 -0.24
C HIS A 191 5.06 1.61 -1.74
N PHE A 192 4.77 0.52 -2.45
CA PHE A 192 4.98 0.41 -3.89
C PHE A 192 3.64 0.41 -4.63
N GLN A 193 3.39 1.48 -5.38
CA GLN A 193 2.11 1.70 -6.06
C GLN A 193 2.31 1.94 -7.55
N LEU A 194 1.43 1.37 -8.37
CA LEU A 194 1.32 1.63 -9.80
C LEU A 194 0.18 2.62 -10.03
N ALA A 195 0.37 3.61 -10.90
CA ALA A 195 -0.69 4.49 -11.36
C ALA A 195 -0.65 4.64 -12.89
N LEU A 196 -1.80 4.54 -13.53
CA LEU A 196 -1.95 4.62 -14.98
C LEU A 196 -2.26 6.04 -15.49
N THR A 197 -2.47 6.99 -14.59
CA THR A 197 -2.72 8.39 -14.88
C THR A 197 -2.37 9.25 -13.69
N THR A 198 -2.15 10.55 -13.93
CA THR A 198 -2.01 11.58 -12.90
C THR A 198 -3.27 12.42 -12.73
N GLU A 199 -4.31 12.17 -13.53
CA GLU A 199 -5.53 12.96 -13.47
C GLU A 199 -6.18 12.90 -12.08
N GLY A 200 -6.39 14.07 -11.48
CA GLY A 200 -6.97 14.21 -10.15
C GLY A 200 -6.00 13.92 -8.99
N MET A 201 -4.70 13.74 -9.26
CA MET A 201 -3.68 13.46 -8.25
C MET A 201 -2.59 14.53 -8.13
N GLU A 202 -2.77 15.72 -8.74
CA GLU A 202 -1.72 16.75 -8.84
C GLU A 202 -1.22 17.22 -7.46
N ALA A 203 -2.10 17.23 -6.45
CA ALA A 203 -1.78 17.69 -5.10
C ALA A 203 -1.66 16.56 -4.06
N ASP A 204 -2.19 15.40 -4.35
CA ASP A 204 -2.21 14.25 -3.43
C ASP A 204 -2.17 12.94 -4.24
N TRP A 205 -1.23 12.07 -3.91
CA TRP A 205 -1.14 10.72 -4.44
C TRP A 205 -1.61 9.76 -3.35
N PRO A 206 -2.90 9.43 -3.30
CA PRO A 206 -3.43 8.62 -2.22
C PRO A 206 -2.92 7.18 -2.31
N GLY A 207 -2.34 6.69 -1.21
CA GLY A 207 -1.98 5.28 -1.03
C GLY A 207 -3.12 4.43 -0.49
N VAL A 208 -4.23 5.09 -0.13
CA VAL A 208 -5.39 4.50 0.54
C VAL A 208 -6.67 5.04 -0.07
N ALA A 209 -7.58 4.16 -0.43
CA ALA A 209 -8.87 4.49 -1.06
C ALA A 209 -10.04 4.39 -0.09
N ASP A 210 -11.11 5.12 -0.38
CA ASP A 210 -12.42 4.88 0.20
C ASP A 210 -13.00 3.59 -0.41
N PRO A 211 -13.58 2.68 0.39
CA PRO A 211 -14.20 1.46 -0.11
C PRO A 211 -15.31 1.69 -1.16
N ASP A 212 -16.03 2.79 -1.05
CA ASP A 212 -17.12 3.11 -1.98
C ASP A 212 -16.60 3.52 -3.37
N ASP A 213 -15.36 4.05 -3.44
CA ASP A 213 -14.69 4.48 -4.67
C ASP A 213 -13.66 3.45 -5.18
N LEU A 214 -13.56 2.27 -4.56
CA LEU A 214 -12.50 1.31 -4.83
C LEU A 214 -12.44 0.84 -6.28
N ILE A 215 -13.58 0.70 -6.96
CA ILE A 215 -13.64 0.33 -8.38
C ILE A 215 -12.93 1.40 -9.24
N PHE A 216 -13.11 2.67 -8.91
CA PHE A 216 -12.46 3.78 -9.59
C PHE A 216 -10.95 3.76 -9.33
N TRP A 217 -10.55 3.61 -8.06
CA TRP A 217 -9.14 3.58 -7.68
C TRP A 217 -8.38 2.38 -8.25
N ASN A 218 -9.01 1.21 -8.34
CA ASN A 218 -8.42 0.03 -8.98
C ASN A 218 -8.21 0.21 -10.48
N ALA A 219 -9.01 1.04 -11.14
CA ALA A 219 -8.81 1.37 -12.54
C ALA A 219 -7.65 2.38 -12.77
N ILE A 220 -7.36 3.22 -11.78
CA ILE A 220 -6.27 4.20 -11.82
C ILE A 220 -4.97 3.59 -11.26
N CYS A 221 -5.07 2.91 -10.12
CA CYS A 221 -3.95 2.31 -9.40
C CYS A 221 -4.15 0.80 -9.32
N PRO A 222 -3.92 0.05 -10.42
CA PRO A 222 -4.06 -1.40 -10.42
C PRO A 222 -2.95 -2.09 -9.61
N ASN A 223 -3.11 -3.40 -9.40
CA ASN A 223 -2.16 -4.22 -8.65
C ASN A 223 -0.75 -4.14 -9.27
N PRO A 224 0.29 -3.70 -8.52
CA PRO A 224 1.64 -3.58 -9.03
C PRO A 224 2.45 -4.89 -9.01
N ALA A 225 1.86 -6.03 -8.65
CA ALA A 225 2.55 -7.30 -8.41
C ALA A 225 3.48 -7.73 -9.56
N ALA A 226 3.03 -7.54 -10.81
CA ALA A 226 3.82 -7.91 -12.00
C ALA A 226 5.15 -7.15 -12.09
N LEU A 227 5.22 -5.90 -11.62
CA LEU A 227 6.47 -5.11 -11.55
C LEU A 227 7.44 -5.61 -10.48
N LEU A 228 6.94 -6.38 -9.51
CA LEU A 228 7.74 -7.06 -8.47
C LEU A 228 8.06 -8.51 -8.84
N ASN A 229 7.71 -8.95 -10.04
CA ASN A 229 7.80 -10.35 -10.49
C ASN A 229 7.01 -11.32 -9.59
N LEU A 230 5.84 -10.89 -9.15
CA LEU A 230 4.88 -11.64 -8.34
C LEU A 230 3.59 -11.86 -9.14
N LYS A 231 2.79 -12.84 -8.71
CA LYS A 231 1.47 -13.08 -9.30
C LYS A 231 0.44 -12.17 -8.63
N ASP A 232 -0.41 -11.55 -9.43
CA ASP A 232 -1.52 -10.70 -8.95
C ASP A 232 -2.38 -11.41 -7.91
N THR A 233 -2.69 -12.69 -8.14
CA THR A 233 -3.52 -13.50 -7.24
C THR A 233 -2.92 -13.70 -5.86
N ASP A 234 -1.59 -13.75 -5.77
CA ASP A 234 -0.89 -14.00 -4.51
C ASP A 234 -0.82 -12.71 -3.66
N CYS A 235 -0.84 -11.55 -4.31
CA CYS A 235 -0.74 -10.24 -3.66
C CYS A 235 -2.09 -9.56 -3.44
N LEU A 236 -3.17 -10.06 -4.03
CA LEU A 236 -4.51 -9.51 -3.87
C LEU A 236 -5.14 -10.00 -2.56
N TYR A 237 -5.55 -9.07 -1.69
CA TYR A 237 -6.27 -9.41 -0.48
C TYR A 237 -7.56 -10.19 -0.78
N GLN A 238 -7.72 -11.31 -0.12
CA GLN A 238 -8.93 -12.11 -0.17
C GLN A 238 -9.54 -12.15 1.24
N PRO A 239 -10.73 -11.59 1.45
CA PRO A 239 -11.35 -11.60 2.77
C PRO A 239 -11.63 -13.04 3.22
N SER A 240 -11.26 -13.36 4.44
CA SER A 240 -11.64 -14.62 5.07
C SER A 240 -13.15 -14.71 5.28
N GLY A 241 -13.67 -15.91 5.31
CA GLY A 241 -15.09 -16.12 5.61
C GLY A 241 -15.42 -15.66 7.06
N LYS A 242 -16.60 -15.05 7.25
CA LYS A 242 -17.05 -14.57 8.58
C LYS A 242 -16.84 -15.61 9.68
N LYS A 243 -17.05 -16.90 9.39
CA LYS A 243 -16.87 -18.00 10.35
C LYS A 243 -15.40 -18.19 10.75
N GLU A 244 -14.46 -18.04 9.81
CA GLU A 244 -13.02 -18.15 10.05
C GLU A 244 -12.54 -17.01 10.92
N VAL A 245 -12.88 -15.77 10.58
CA VAL A 245 -12.57 -14.58 11.37
C VAL A 245 -13.09 -14.72 12.80
N MET A 246 -14.32 -15.20 12.98
CA MET A 246 -14.91 -15.41 14.30
C MET A 246 -14.18 -16.51 15.08
N ASN A 247 -13.79 -17.61 14.43
CA ASN A 247 -13.04 -18.68 15.07
C ASN A 247 -11.65 -18.23 15.54
N ASP A 248 -10.95 -17.44 14.74
CA ASP A 248 -9.63 -16.92 15.10
C ASP A 248 -9.71 -15.90 16.23
N ARG A 249 -10.72 -15.03 16.20
CA ARG A 249 -10.99 -14.13 17.33
C ARG A 249 -11.34 -14.87 18.61
N LEU A 250 -12.16 -15.92 18.55
CA LEU A 250 -12.46 -16.76 19.70
C LEU A 250 -11.22 -17.43 20.27
N LYS A 251 -10.29 -17.91 19.44
CA LYS A 251 -9.01 -18.45 19.89
C LYS A 251 -8.17 -17.38 20.59
N HIS A 252 -8.08 -16.17 20.01
CA HIS A 252 -7.35 -15.06 20.59
C HIS A 252 -7.89 -14.63 21.95
N PHE A 253 -9.20 -14.61 22.12
CA PHE A 253 -9.88 -14.29 23.39
C PHE A 253 -10.00 -15.45 24.36
N GLY A 254 -9.33 -16.56 24.10
CA GLY A 254 -9.38 -17.74 25.01
C GLY A 254 -10.72 -18.48 25.02
N GLY A 255 -11.52 -18.31 23.98
CA GLY A 255 -12.80 -19.00 23.85
C GLY A 255 -13.95 -18.46 24.71
N ASN A 256 -13.74 -17.38 25.46
CA ASN A 256 -14.72 -16.84 26.40
C ASN A 256 -15.66 -15.77 25.80
N LEU A 257 -15.50 -15.44 24.53
CA LEU A 257 -16.34 -14.45 23.85
C LEU A 257 -17.43 -15.16 23.04
N SER A 258 -18.70 -14.93 23.40
CA SER A 258 -19.84 -15.28 22.56
C SER A 258 -20.43 -14.02 21.97
N VAL A 259 -20.41 -13.89 20.65
CA VAL A 259 -21.06 -12.79 19.94
C VAL A 259 -22.27 -13.35 19.20
N SER A 260 -23.48 -12.99 19.62
CA SER A 260 -24.70 -13.28 18.90
C SER A 260 -25.30 -11.99 18.34
N TYR A 261 -25.72 -12.02 17.06
CA TYR A 261 -26.49 -10.94 16.45
C TYR A 261 -27.96 -11.37 16.45
N ASP A 262 -28.71 -10.83 17.40
CA ASP A 262 -30.09 -11.26 17.64
C ASP A 262 -31.07 -10.83 16.52
N ASP A 263 -30.70 -9.83 15.69
CA ASP A 263 -31.56 -9.42 14.58
C ASP A 263 -30.79 -8.82 13.38
N PRO A 264 -30.42 -9.63 12.37
CA PRO A 264 -29.82 -9.11 11.14
C PRO A 264 -30.75 -8.18 10.33
N ILE A 265 -32.03 -8.14 10.63
CA ILE A 265 -33.01 -7.29 9.94
C ILE A 265 -32.91 -5.83 10.39
N LEU A 266 -32.52 -5.58 11.64
CA LEU A 266 -32.34 -4.21 12.16
C LEU A 266 -31.17 -3.49 11.48
N ILE A 267 -30.10 -4.20 11.15
CA ILE A 267 -28.94 -3.65 10.43
C ILE A 267 -29.35 -3.21 9.02
N SER A 268 -30.16 -3.98 8.31
CA SER A 268 -30.60 -3.64 6.95
C SER A 268 -31.58 -2.46 6.88
N ARG A 269 -32.24 -2.12 7.98
CA ARG A 269 -33.16 -0.97 8.07
C ARG A 269 -32.45 0.34 8.41
N ALA A 270 -31.33 0.29 9.12
CA ALA A 270 -30.56 1.47 9.50
C ALA A 270 -29.82 2.13 8.31
N TRP A 271 -29.65 1.43 7.20
CA TRP A 271 -28.94 1.90 6.00
C TRP A 271 -29.85 2.35 4.87
N LYS A 272 -31.15 2.53 5.11
CA LYS A 272 -32.12 2.98 4.09
C LYS A 272 -32.51 4.45 4.21
N HIS A 273 -31.66 5.27 4.81
CA HIS A 273 -31.91 6.74 4.84
C HIS A 273 -30.67 7.51 4.42
#